data_365e79249867c6a09043db704cf0f52b
#
_entry.id   365e79249867c6a09043db704cf0f52b
#
_cell.length_a   1.000
_cell.length_b   1.000
_cell.length_c   1.000
_cell.angle_alpha   90.00
_cell.angle_beta   90.00
_cell.angle_gamma   90.00
#
_symmetry.space_group_name_H-M   'P 1'
#
loop_
_entity.id
_entity.type
_entity.pdbx_description
1 polymer ?
#
loop_
_entity_poly.entity_id
_entity_poly.type
_entity_poly.pdbx_seq_one_letter_code
_entity_poly.pdbx_strand_id
1 'polypeptide(L)'
;WGGFVSAFLVLGGFSLLAPVFTLLCEASVGKVVRPITGIEGKLGSRYLRDAVARTSGVVAALMVAVGMLVGLDIMVGSFRQTVDLWIGQTVKGDLYVQPVGRRTGGATTWLPPEIVESARNLQGVAAVDTYRAVRTTYNDLVAFVIAVELEVQRKFGGMQFLGGRPSKDVLTDAIEGDGVLISESFAYRHRINTGGNVTLNTPTGKFSMPVAGIYYDYSTDTGAIMMDYRLYSRLWASPRTESMALYLKPGFDNDVVRNRLIEAVSNRVLLNITPNQELRERVLEVFDQTFRITYALQAIAIVVA
;
A
#
# COMPACT_ATOMS: atom_id res chain seq x y z
N TRP A 1 6.35 -4.82 -20.09
CA TRP A 1 6.94 -5.95 -20.81
C TRP A 1 8.46 -6.04 -20.57
N GLY A 2 9.22 -4.92 -20.46
CA GLY A 2 10.68 -4.92 -20.30
C GLY A 2 11.20 -5.70 -19.09
N GLY A 3 10.53 -5.61 -17.93
CA GLY A 3 10.93 -6.35 -16.72
C GLY A 3 10.84 -7.87 -16.85
N PHE A 4 9.80 -8.37 -17.51
CA PHE A 4 9.67 -9.82 -17.77
C PHE A 4 10.74 -10.35 -18.74
N VAL A 5 11.02 -9.58 -19.80
CA VAL A 5 12.08 -9.92 -20.75
C VAL A 5 13.45 -9.92 -20.07
N SER A 6 13.72 -8.91 -19.22
CA SER A 6 14.95 -8.83 -18.44
C SER A 6 15.11 -10.02 -17.49
N ALA A 7 14.07 -10.37 -16.73
CA ALA A 7 14.11 -11.52 -15.82
C ALA A 7 14.33 -12.83 -16.59
N PHE A 8 13.65 -13.02 -17.72
CA PHE A 8 13.82 -14.18 -18.57
C PHE A 8 15.25 -14.29 -19.12
N LEU A 9 15.82 -13.18 -19.61
CA LEU A 9 17.19 -13.14 -20.13
C LEU A 9 18.23 -13.42 -19.04
N VAL A 10 18.02 -12.90 -17.82
CA VAL A 10 18.92 -13.16 -16.68
C VAL A 10 18.86 -14.63 -16.29
N LEU A 11 17.68 -15.19 -16.04
CA LEU A 11 17.54 -16.60 -15.65
C LEU A 11 18.02 -17.55 -16.74
N GLY A 12 17.66 -17.28 -18.00
CA GLY A 12 18.12 -18.08 -19.15
C GLY A 12 19.62 -17.96 -19.36
N GLY A 13 20.19 -16.76 -19.25
CA GLY A 13 21.63 -16.54 -19.38
C GLY A 13 22.44 -17.27 -18.31
N PHE A 14 22.03 -17.19 -17.04
CA PHE A 14 22.68 -17.95 -15.97
C PHE A 14 22.50 -19.48 -16.15
N SER A 15 21.35 -19.93 -16.63
CA SER A 15 21.09 -21.34 -16.92
C SER A 15 22.03 -21.89 -18.04
N LEU A 16 22.30 -21.09 -19.07
CA LEU A 16 23.26 -21.44 -20.15
C LEU A 16 24.70 -21.51 -19.65
N LEU A 17 25.02 -20.83 -18.53
CA LEU A 17 26.34 -20.91 -17.90
C LEU A 17 26.48 -22.11 -16.96
N ALA A 18 25.43 -22.91 -16.72
CA ALA A 18 25.45 -24.04 -15.81
C ALA A 18 26.56 -25.06 -16.11
N PRO A 19 26.89 -25.42 -17.41
CA PRO A 19 28.02 -26.32 -17.69
C PRO A 19 29.35 -25.74 -17.20
N VAL A 20 29.57 -24.44 -17.37
CA VAL A 20 30.80 -23.76 -16.96
C VAL A 20 30.90 -23.74 -15.41
N PHE A 21 29.82 -23.43 -14.74
CA PHE A 21 29.77 -23.48 -13.26
C PHE A 21 29.99 -24.89 -12.73
N THR A 22 29.43 -25.92 -13.36
CA THR A 22 29.63 -27.31 -12.96
C THR A 22 31.11 -27.70 -13.07
N LEU A 23 31.80 -27.32 -14.14
CA LEU A 23 33.23 -27.56 -14.31
C LEU A 23 34.10 -26.76 -13.34
N LEU A 24 33.76 -25.50 -13.06
CA LEU A 24 34.45 -24.68 -12.08
C LEU A 24 34.28 -25.22 -10.64
N CYS A 25 33.08 -25.65 -10.28
CA CYS A 25 32.81 -26.31 -9.01
C CYS A 25 33.61 -27.63 -8.89
N GLU A 26 33.64 -28.48 -9.94
CA GLU A 26 34.44 -29.69 -9.98
C GLU A 26 35.92 -29.36 -9.74
N ALA A 27 36.45 -28.38 -10.48
CA ALA A 27 37.85 -27.99 -10.38
C ALA A 27 38.23 -27.44 -8.98
N SER A 28 37.33 -26.73 -8.34
CA SER A 28 37.54 -26.11 -7.03
C SER A 28 37.34 -27.11 -5.88
N VAL A 29 36.18 -27.77 -5.85
CA VAL A 29 35.80 -28.76 -4.83
C VAL A 29 36.68 -30.02 -4.98
N GLY A 30 36.98 -30.42 -6.19
CA GLY A 30 37.86 -31.55 -6.47
C GLY A 30 39.25 -31.39 -5.86
N LYS A 31 39.81 -30.18 -5.79
CA LYS A 31 41.10 -29.92 -5.15
C LYS A 31 41.07 -30.20 -3.64
N VAL A 32 39.93 -29.92 -3.00
CA VAL A 32 39.73 -30.07 -1.54
C VAL A 32 39.34 -31.52 -1.17
N VAL A 33 38.45 -32.11 -1.96
CA VAL A 33 37.85 -33.42 -1.69
C VAL A 33 38.79 -34.58 -2.05
N ARG A 34 39.55 -34.47 -3.17
CA ARG A 34 40.48 -35.51 -3.61
C ARG A 34 41.50 -35.99 -2.54
N PRO A 35 42.14 -35.12 -1.74
CA PRO A 35 43.04 -35.56 -0.71
C PRO A 35 42.34 -36.25 0.45
N ILE A 36 41.04 -35.99 0.68
CA ILE A 36 40.28 -36.56 1.81
C ILE A 36 39.67 -37.92 1.43
N THR A 37 39.19 -38.07 0.18
CA THR A 37 38.45 -39.24 -0.32
C THR A 37 39.29 -40.22 -1.17
N GLY A 38 40.55 -39.89 -1.44
CA GLY A 38 41.45 -40.76 -2.15
C GLY A 38 41.01 -41.15 -3.58
N ILE A 39 40.98 -42.47 -3.85
CA ILE A 39 40.65 -43.01 -5.20
C ILE A 39 39.17 -42.76 -5.54
N GLU A 40 38.24 -42.81 -4.58
CA GLU A 40 36.82 -42.62 -4.78
C GLU A 40 36.50 -41.19 -5.23
N GLY A 41 37.12 -40.18 -4.64
CA GLY A 41 36.97 -38.78 -5.05
C GLY A 41 37.52 -38.50 -6.43
N LYS A 42 38.58 -39.24 -6.84
CA LYS A 42 39.18 -39.14 -8.18
C LYS A 42 38.26 -39.76 -9.25
N LEU A 43 37.62 -40.88 -8.94
CA LEU A 43 36.61 -41.51 -9.81
C LEU A 43 35.37 -40.66 -9.94
N GLY A 44 34.82 -40.13 -8.84
CA GLY A 44 33.63 -39.26 -8.81
C GLY A 44 33.82 -38.00 -9.67
N SER A 45 34.97 -37.33 -9.53
CA SER A 45 35.28 -36.13 -10.32
C SER A 45 35.41 -36.42 -11.82
N ARG A 46 35.88 -37.57 -12.20
CA ARG A 46 35.97 -38.02 -13.59
C ARG A 46 34.57 -38.30 -14.16
N TYR A 47 33.73 -39.01 -13.40
CA TYR A 47 32.33 -39.27 -13.74
C TYR A 47 31.53 -37.97 -13.96
N LEU A 48 31.75 -36.98 -13.08
CA LEU A 48 31.09 -35.68 -13.22
C LEU A 48 31.49 -34.96 -14.49
N ARG A 49 32.77 -35.02 -14.85
CA ARG A 49 33.33 -34.40 -16.06
C ARG A 49 32.81 -35.07 -17.34
N ASP A 50 32.73 -36.40 -17.35
CA ASP A 50 32.25 -37.18 -18.50
C ASP A 50 30.71 -37.04 -18.70
N ALA A 51 29.97 -36.73 -17.63
CA ALA A 51 28.52 -36.55 -17.63
C ALA A 51 28.07 -35.10 -17.61
N VAL A 52 28.95 -34.11 -17.89
CA VAL A 52 28.64 -32.66 -17.74
C VAL A 52 27.38 -32.28 -18.50
N ALA A 53 27.15 -32.76 -19.71
CA ALA A 53 25.97 -32.40 -20.50
C ALA A 53 24.65 -32.82 -19.82
N ARG A 54 24.63 -33.94 -19.10
CA ARG A 54 23.45 -34.43 -18.38
C ARG A 54 23.32 -33.77 -17.01
N THR A 55 24.43 -33.61 -16.30
CA THR A 55 24.48 -33.01 -14.95
C THR A 55 24.19 -31.51 -15.00
N SER A 56 24.71 -30.81 -16.00
CA SER A 56 24.46 -29.37 -16.17
C SER A 56 22.97 -29.03 -16.45
N GLY A 57 22.24 -29.95 -17.12
CA GLY A 57 20.80 -29.77 -17.31
C GLY A 57 20.02 -29.77 -15.98
N VAL A 58 20.38 -30.72 -15.08
CA VAL A 58 19.78 -30.77 -13.73
C VAL A 58 20.18 -29.56 -12.90
N VAL A 59 21.46 -29.17 -12.95
CA VAL A 59 21.97 -27.97 -12.26
C VAL A 59 21.27 -26.72 -12.78
N ALA A 60 21.08 -26.58 -14.09
CA ALA A 60 20.35 -25.45 -14.70
C ALA A 60 18.90 -25.39 -14.20
N ALA A 61 18.19 -26.51 -14.18
CA ALA A 61 16.83 -26.58 -13.67
C ALA A 61 16.74 -26.18 -12.19
N LEU A 62 17.69 -26.68 -11.38
CA LEU A 62 17.77 -26.31 -9.96
C LEU A 62 18.09 -24.81 -9.76
N MET A 63 19.03 -24.27 -10.56
CA MET A 63 19.36 -22.84 -10.52
C MET A 63 18.14 -21.96 -10.84
N VAL A 64 17.36 -22.33 -11.86
CA VAL A 64 16.12 -21.62 -12.21
C VAL A 64 15.11 -21.73 -11.07
N ALA A 65 14.89 -22.92 -10.51
CA ALA A 65 13.96 -23.12 -9.42
C ALA A 65 14.33 -22.30 -8.19
N VAL A 66 15.60 -22.36 -7.73
CA VAL A 66 16.10 -21.59 -6.59
C VAL A 66 16.06 -20.10 -6.88
N GLY A 67 16.47 -19.65 -8.07
CA GLY A 67 16.41 -18.24 -8.47
C GLY A 67 15.00 -17.69 -8.46
N MET A 68 14.02 -18.48 -8.90
CA MET A 68 12.61 -18.13 -8.90
C MET A 68 12.05 -18.04 -7.45
N LEU A 69 12.44 -19.00 -6.58
CA LEU A 69 12.08 -18.98 -5.17
C LEU A 69 12.59 -17.75 -4.45
N VAL A 70 13.89 -17.45 -4.59
CA VAL A 70 14.51 -16.27 -3.96
C VAL A 70 13.91 -14.97 -4.52
N GLY A 71 13.69 -14.90 -5.85
CA GLY A 71 13.06 -13.75 -6.48
C GLY A 71 11.65 -13.48 -5.96
N LEU A 72 10.84 -14.53 -5.80
CA LEU A 72 9.49 -14.42 -5.23
C LEU A 72 9.52 -13.99 -3.77
N ASP A 73 10.41 -14.55 -2.96
CA ASP A 73 10.54 -14.20 -1.54
C ASP A 73 10.93 -12.73 -1.35
N ILE A 74 11.91 -12.25 -2.11
CA ILE A 74 12.31 -10.84 -2.12
C ILE A 74 11.15 -9.95 -2.57
N MET A 75 10.42 -10.34 -3.62
CA MET A 75 9.28 -9.57 -4.12
C MET A 75 8.16 -9.47 -3.08
N VAL A 76 7.76 -10.59 -2.49
CA VAL A 76 6.69 -10.62 -1.47
C VAL A 76 7.11 -9.85 -0.22
N GLY A 77 8.35 -10.04 0.25
CA GLY A 77 8.90 -9.33 1.39
C GLY A 77 8.96 -7.81 1.17
N SER A 78 9.46 -7.37 0.01
CA SER A 78 9.51 -5.95 -0.36
C SER A 78 8.13 -5.33 -0.47
N PHE A 79 7.18 -6.06 -1.06
CA PHE A 79 5.80 -5.58 -1.19
C PHE A 79 5.11 -5.48 0.18
N ARG A 80 5.30 -6.49 1.05
CA ARG A 80 4.80 -6.44 2.44
C ARG A 80 5.35 -5.23 3.20
N GLN A 81 6.64 -4.96 3.09
CA GLN A 81 7.26 -3.79 3.72
C GLN A 81 6.67 -2.48 3.18
N THR A 82 6.44 -2.39 1.88
CA THR A 82 5.82 -1.22 1.25
C THR A 82 4.39 -1.01 1.77
N VAL A 83 3.60 -2.09 1.88
CA VAL A 83 2.23 -2.03 2.42
C VAL A 83 2.24 -1.62 3.89
N ASP A 84 3.12 -2.16 4.72
CA ASP A 84 3.22 -1.80 6.14
C ASP A 84 3.61 -0.32 6.32
N LEU A 85 4.58 0.17 5.56
CA LEU A 85 4.96 1.58 5.53
C LEU A 85 3.78 2.48 5.10
N TRP A 86 3.08 2.09 4.03
CA TRP A 86 1.93 2.85 3.54
C TRP A 86 0.78 2.89 4.55
N ILE A 87 0.43 1.75 5.17
CA ILE A 87 -0.56 1.71 6.26
C ILE A 87 -0.13 2.62 7.40
N GLY A 88 1.15 2.54 7.81
CA GLY A 88 1.71 3.37 8.86
C GLY A 88 1.65 4.88 8.57
N GLN A 89 1.55 5.29 7.32
CA GLN A 89 1.40 6.69 6.90
C GLN A 89 -0.07 7.11 6.75
N THR A 90 -0.91 6.22 6.25
CA THR A 90 -2.31 6.49 5.92
C THR A 90 -3.23 6.30 7.13
N VAL A 91 -2.96 5.27 7.95
CA VAL A 91 -3.78 4.92 9.11
C VAL A 91 -3.14 5.51 10.38
N LYS A 92 -3.41 6.78 10.66
CA LYS A 92 -2.83 7.54 11.78
C LYS A 92 -3.79 7.78 12.94
N GLY A 93 -5.10 7.82 12.68
CA GLY A 93 -6.11 7.97 13.73
C GLY A 93 -6.09 6.77 14.68
N ASP A 94 -6.46 6.98 15.94
CA ASP A 94 -6.51 5.93 16.96
C ASP A 94 -7.76 5.05 16.80
N LEU A 95 -8.89 5.64 16.44
CA LEU A 95 -10.17 4.97 16.20
C LEU A 95 -10.76 5.39 14.87
N TYR A 96 -11.26 4.43 14.11
CA TYR A 96 -11.97 4.64 12.83
C TYR A 96 -13.45 4.34 13.02
N VAL A 97 -14.29 5.31 12.71
CA VAL A 97 -15.75 5.27 12.93
C VAL A 97 -16.46 5.33 11.60
N GLN A 98 -17.32 4.35 11.34
CA GLN A 98 -18.17 4.31 10.16
C GLN A 98 -19.54 3.73 10.51
N PRO A 99 -20.63 4.11 9.81
CA PRO A 99 -21.93 3.52 10.04
C PRO A 99 -21.97 2.06 9.61
N VAL A 100 -22.68 1.22 10.39
CA VAL A 100 -22.95 -0.17 9.99
C VAL A 100 -23.93 -0.16 8.82
N GLY A 101 -23.70 -1.00 7.81
CA GLY A 101 -24.57 -1.08 6.63
C GLY A 101 -24.03 -0.38 5.37
N ARG A 102 -22.85 0.19 5.42
CA ARG A 102 -22.19 0.84 4.25
C ARG A 102 -22.06 -0.06 3.02
N ARG A 103 -22.14 -1.39 3.18
CA ARG A 103 -21.97 -2.38 2.09
C ARG A 103 -23.22 -3.18 1.72
N THR A 104 -24.36 -2.97 2.39
CA THR A 104 -25.55 -3.78 2.16
C THR A 104 -26.56 -3.03 1.28
N GLY A 105 -26.75 -3.49 0.04
CA GLY A 105 -27.87 -3.07 -0.80
C GLY A 105 -27.78 -1.72 -1.49
N GLY A 106 -26.59 -1.14 -1.69
CA GLY A 106 -26.41 0.06 -2.51
C GLY A 106 -26.81 1.40 -1.86
N ALA A 107 -27.36 1.39 -0.65
CA ALA A 107 -27.62 2.59 0.12
C ALA A 107 -26.39 2.98 0.92
N THR A 108 -25.76 4.09 0.57
CA THR A 108 -24.65 4.66 1.35
C THR A 108 -25.21 5.29 2.59
N THR A 109 -24.93 4.72 3.75
CA THR A 109 -25.28 5.31 5.04
C THR A 109 -24.24 6.37 5.40
N TRP A 110 -24.68 7.55 5.76
CA TRP A 110 -23.85 8.68 6.15
C TRP A 110 -23.77 8.81 7.66
N LEU A 111 -22.66 9.32 8.16
CA LEU A 111 -22.59 9.77 9.54
C LEU A 111 -23.39 11.06 9.68
N PRO A 112 -24.43 11.11 10.54
CA PRO A 112 -25.12 12.35 10.86
C PRO A 112 -24.17 13.41 11.43
N PRO A 113 -24.35 14.69 11.09
CA PRO A 113 -23.51 15.77 11.61
C PRO A 113 -23.45 15.81 13.15
N GLU A 114 -24.54 15.45 13.82
CA GLU A 114 -24.62 15.43 15.29
C GLU A 114 -23.67 14.40 15.89
N ILE A 115 -23.40 13.29 15.19
CA ILE A 115 -22.45 12.26 15.64
C ILE A 115 -21.02 12.78 15.50
N VAL A 116 -20.71 13.48 14.42
CA VAL A 116 -19.40 14.09 14.21
C VAL A 116 -19.15 15.16 15.30
N GLU A 117 -20.16 15.99 15.61
CA GLU A 117 -20.04 16.99 16.67
C GLU A 117 -19.95 16.36 18.06
N SER A 118 -20.70 15.30 18.33
CA SER A 118 -20.56 14.54 19.56
C SER A 118 -19.16 13.99 19.75
N ALA A 119 -18.57 13.46 18.68
CA ALA A 119 -17.20 12.96 18.69
C ALA A 119 -16.17 14.09 18.93
N ARG A 120 -16.35 15.27 18.31
CA ARG A 120 -15.48 16.45 18.52
C ARG A 120 -15.47 16.93 19.96
N ASN A 121 -16.61 16.85 20.61
CA ASN A 121 -16.79 17.32 21.99
C ASN A 121 -16.54 16.23 23.05
N LEU A 122 -16.22 14.99 22.63
CA LEU A 122 -16.02 13.88 23.55
C LEU A 122 -14.73 14.02 24.35
N GLN A 123 -14.82 13.79 25.65
CA GLN A 123 -13.67 13.82 26.53
C GLN A 123 -12.66 12.73 26.13
N GLY A 124 -11.43 13.14 25.89
CA GLY A 124 -10.34 12.23 25.43
C GLY A 124 -10.04 12.34 23.95
N VAL A 125 -10.91 12.94 23.13
CA VAL A 125 -10.64 13.21 21.73
C VAL A 125 -9.84 14.50 21.58
N ALA A 126 -8.76 14.45 20.81
CA ALA A 126 -7.90 15.57 20.48
C ALA A 126 -8.30 16.22 19.14
N ALA A 127 -8.67 15.41 18.17
CA ALA A 127 -9.13 15.87 16.86
C ALA A 127 -9.99 14.80 16.17
N VAL A 128 -10.84 15.26 15.26
CA VAL A 128 -11.68 14.41 14.39
C VAL A 128 -11.36 14.76 12.96
N ASP A 129 -10.95 13.77 12.18
CA ASP A 129 -10.73 13.88 10.74
C ASP A 129 -11.92 13.25 10.01
N THR A 130 -12.71 14.06 9.35
CA THR A 130 -13.85 13.59 8.56
C THR A 130 -13.38 13.14 7.20
N TYR A 131 -13.97 12.05 6.68
CA TYR A 131 -13.65 11.49 5.39
C TYR A 131 -14.87 11.39 4.48
N ARG A 132 -14.69 11.82 3.25
CA ARG A 132 -15.65 11.69 2.16
C ARG A 132 -14.93 11.34 0.87
N ALA A 133 -15.40 10.32 0.15
CA ALA A 133 -14.93 10.01 -1.21
C ALA A 133 -16.09 10.13 -2.20
N VAL A 134 -15.86 10.86 -3.28
CA VAL A 134 -16.83 11.03 -4.37
C VAL A 134 -16.20 10.55 -5.66
N ARG A 135 -16.88 9.62 -6.31
CA ARG A 135 -16.50 9.22 -7.67
C ARG A 135 -16.85 10.35 -8.65
N THR A 136 -15.89 10.75 -9.43
CA THR A 136 -16.05 11.81 -10.46
C THR A 136 -15.41 11.36 -11.77
N THR A 137 -15.55 12.20 -12.78
CA THR A 137 -14.89 12.01 -14.07
C THR A 137 -13.97 13.20 -14.33
N TYR A 138 -12.72 12.91 -14.69
CA TYR A 138 -11.74 13.90 -15.10
C TYR A 138 -11.14 13.50 -16.45
N ASN A 139 -11.28 14.36 -17.48
CA ASN A 139 -10.87 14.06 -18.86
C ASN A 139 -11.38 12.67 -19.33
N ASP A 140 -12.68 12.41 -19.16
CA ASP A 140 -13.38 11.18 -19.52
C ASP A 140 -12.92 9.91 -18.80
N LEU A 141 -12.04 10.04 -17.82
CA LEU A 141 -11.56 8.93 -16.97
C LEU A 141 -12.13 9.05 -15.56
N VAL A 142 -12.35 7.89 -14.95
CA VAL A 142 -12.79 7.81 -13.55
C VAL A 142 -11.68 8.31 -12.63
N ALA A 143 -12.04 9.17 -11.69
CA ALA A 143 -11.19 9.63 -10.60
C ALA A 143 -12.01 9.74 -9.31
N PHE A 144 -11.33 9.88 -8.18
CA PHE A 144 -11.97 10.10 -6.88
C PHE A 144 -11.61 11.48 -6.35
N VAL A 145 -12.60 12.19 -5.82
CA VAL A 145 -12.39 13.35 -4.98
C VAL A 145 -12.51 12.91 -3.54
N ILE A 146 -11.45 13.13 -2.77
CA ILE A 146 -11.35 12.79 -1.36
C ILE A 146 -11.33 14.08 -0.55
N ALA A 147 -12.27 14.23 0.37
CA ALA A 147 -12.32 15.35 1.29
C ALA A 147 -11.96 14.88 2.70
N VAL A 148 -10.99 15.57 3.32
CA VAL A 148 -10.48 15.33 4.67
C VAL A 148 -10.23 16.65 5.39
N GLU A 149 -10.08 16.64 6.68
CA GLU A 149 -9.67 17.82 7.46
C GLU A 149 -8.15 18.02 7.33
N LEU A 150 -7.69 18.79 6.34
CA LEU A 150 -6.26 18.98 6.09
C LEU A 150 -5.51 19.57 7.30
N GLU A 151 -6.17 20.36 8.15
CA GLU A 151 -5.60 20.84 9.43
C GLU A 151 -5.26 19.68 10.38
N VAL A 152 -6.14 18.69 10.47
CA VAL A 152 -5.91 17.49 11.30
C VAL A 152 -4.78 16.67 10.69
N GLN A 153 -4.77 16.49 9.36
CA GLN A 153 -3.70 15.82 8.65
C GLN A 153 -2.35 16.54 8.81
N ARG A 154 -2.33 17.88 8.85
CA ARG A 154 -1.13 18.69 9.08
C ARG A 154 -0.56 18.49 10.48
N LYS A 155 -1.42 18.34 11.48
CA LYS A 155 -1.04 18.21 12.89
C LYS A 155 -0.68 16.79 13.30
N PHE A 156 -1.43 15.81 12.84
CA PHE A 156 -1.36 14.41 13.29
C PHE A 156 -0.98 13.42 12.19
N GLY A 157 -1.12 13.81 10.92
CA GLY A 157 -0.82 12.97 9.78
C GLY A 157 0.67 12.79 9.53
N GLY A 158 1.00 12.13 8.46
CA GLY A 158 2.38 11.84 8.06
C GLY A 158 2.46 11.55 6.57
N MET A 159 1.66 12.26 5.75
CA MET A 159 1.65 12.09 4.31
C MET A 159 3.04 12.35 3.73
N GLN A 160 3.46 11.52 2.79
CA GLN A 160 4.69 11.74 2.02
C GLN A 160 4.35 12.30 0.65
N PHE A 161 5.12 13.29 0.23
CA PHE A 161 4.94 13.98 -1.03
C PHE A 161 6.11 13.72 -1.97
N LEU A 162 5.80 13.62 -3.25
CA LEU A 162 6.79 13.53 -4.32
C LEU A 162 7.69 14.79 -4.30
N GLY A 163 9.00 14.60 -4.44
CA GLY A 163 9.95 15.70 -4.35
C GLY A 163 10.44 16.03 -2.93
N GLY A 164 9.98 15.29 -1.89
CA GLY A 164 10.52 15.34 -0.53
C GLY A 164 10.20 16.62 0.25
N ARG A 165 9.23 17.43 -0.20
CA ARG A 165 8.77 18.61 0.55
C ARG A 165 8.16 18.19 1.88
N PRO A 166 8.41 18.92 2.98
CA PRO A 166 7.80 18.63 4.28
C PRO A 166 6.27 18.63 4.20
N SER A 167 5.64 17.62 4.81
CA SER A 167 4.18 17.47 4.79
C SER A 167 3.46 18.73 5.30
N LYS A 168 3.96 19.33 6.37
CA LYS A 168 3.36 20.54 6.96
C LYS A 168 3.30 21.70 5.99
N ASP A 169 4.35 21.92 5.19
CA ASP A 169 4.42 23.02 4.25
C ASP A 169 3.45 22.84 3.09
N VAL A 170 3.43 21.62 2.51
CA VAL A 170 2.51 21.30 1.41
C VAL A 170 1.04 21.39 1.85
N LEU A 171 0.72 20.89 3.05
CA LEU A 171 -0.64 20.98 3.59
C LEU A 171 -1.03 22.42 3.93
N THR A 172 -0.08 23.26 4.39
CA THR A 172 -0.32 24.69 4.60
C THR A 172 -0.64 25.39 3.28
N ASP A 173 0.16 25.16 2.23
CA ASP A 173 -0.10 25.71 0.90
C ASP A 173 -1.49 25.30 0.36
N ALA A 174 -1.87 24.02 0.58
CA ALA A 174 -3.18 23.52 0.15
C ALA A 174 -4.35 24.19 0.90
N ILE A 175 -4.19 24.42 2.21
CA ILE A 175 -5.23 25.05 3.04
C ILE A 175 -5.37 26.54 2.71
N GLU A 176 -4.26 27.27 2.64
CA GLU A 176 -4.26 28.72 2.45
C GLU A 176 -4.58 29.10 1.01
N GLY A 177 -4.18 28.30 0.03
CA GLY A 177 -4.39 28.55 -1.39
C GLY A 177 -5.68 27.94 -1.97
N ASP A 178 -6.59 27.39 -1.16
CA ASP A 178 -7.72 26.57 -1.65
C ASP A 178 -7.27 25.53 -2.70
N GLY A 179 -6.05 24.98 -2.48
CA GLY A 179 -5.39 24.04 -3.37
C GLY A 179 -5.84 22.60 -3.15
N VAL A 180 -5.43 21.75 -4.06
CA VAL A 180 -5.67 20.31 -4.01
C VAL A 180 -4.36 19.54 -3.94
N LEU A 181 -4.43 18.34 -3.39
CA LEU A 181 -3.38 17.34 -3.43
C LEU A 181 -3.81 16.27 -4.43
N ILE A 182 -2.89 15.77 -5.24
CA ILE A 182 -3.22 14.70 -6.19
C ILE A 182 -2.35 13.48 -5.94
N SER A 183 -2.91 12.29 -6.17
CA SER A 183 -2.14 11.06 -6.06
C SER A 183 -1.12 10.94 -7.21
N GLU A 184 -0.05 10.20 -7.00
CA GLU A 184 0.97 9.94 -8.02
C GLU A 184 0.34 9.31 -9.28
N SER A 185 -0.59 8.36 -9.12
CA SER A 185 -1.31 7.73 -10.22
C SER A 185 -2.14 8.72 -11.04
N PHE A 186 -2.79 9.69 -10.38
CA PHE A 186 -3.52 10.77 -11.04
C PHE A 186 -2.57 11.71 -11.79
N ALA A 187 -1.49 12.15 -11.12
CA ALA A 187 -0.48 13.03 -11.69
C ALA A 187 0.14 12.44 -12.97
N TYR A 188 0.54 11.17 -12.92
CA TYR A 188 1.11 10.46 -14.06
C TYR A 188 0.12 10.32 -15.22
N ARG A 189 -1.11 9.90 -14.92
CA ARG A 189 -2.16 9.66 -15.93
C ARG A 189 -2.56 10.94 -16.70
N HIS A 190 -2.68 12.04 -15.98
CA HIS A 190 -3.13 13.32 -16.53
C HIS A 190 -2.00 14.30 -16.84
N ARG A 191 -0.73 13.90 -16.58
CA ARG A 191 0.49 14.70 -16.81
C ARG A 191 0.44 16.07 -16.11
N ILE A 192 -0.03 16.06 -14.85
CA ILE A 192 -0.13 17.25 -14.02
C ILE A 192 0.97 17.21 -12.97
N ASN A 193 1.72 18.30 -12.82
CA ASN A 193 2.77 18.45 -11.83
C ASN A 193 2.34 19.39 -10.70
N THR A 194 3.11 19.41 -9.62
CA THR A 194 2.96 20.41 -8.54
C THR A 194 3.03 21.82 -9.13
N GLY A 195 2.13 22.72 -8.69
CA GLY A 195 1.96 24.06 -9.22
C GLY A 195 1.07 24.13 -10.48
N GLY A 196 0.71 22.99 -11.08
CA GLY A 196 -0.31 22.93 -12.13
C GLY A 196 -1.71 23.16 -11.58
N ASN A 197 -2.72 23.06 -12.45
CA ASN A 197 -4.12 23.24 -12.06
C ASN A 197 -4.96 22.01 -12.38
N VAL A 198 -5.87 21.69 -11.47
CA VAL A 198 -6.93 20.70 -11.66
C VAL A 198 -8.26 21.42 -11.79
N THR A 199 -8.99 21.17 -12.87
CA THR A 199 -10.29 21.77 -13.11
C THR A 199 -11.38 20.72 -12.98
N LEU A 200 -12.27 20.86 -12.00
CA LEU A 200 -13.36 19.95 -11.72
C LEU A 200 -14.72 20.56 -12.08
N ASN A 201 -15.60 19.75 -12.63
CA ASN A 201 -17.02 20.04 -12.73
C ASN A 201 -17.70 19.59 -11.44
N THR A 202 -18.17 20.54 -10.66
CA THR A 202 -18.85 20.29 -9.37
C THR A 202 -20.33 20.67 -9.48
N PRO A 203 -21.18 20.26 -8.55
CA PRO A 203 -22.59 20.67 -8.54
C PRO A 203 -22.80 22.20 -8.49
N THR A 204 -21.86 22.94 -7.93
CA THR A 204 -21.93 24.41 -7.83
C THR A 204 -21.25 25.14 -8.99
N GLY A 205 -20.63 24.42 -9.93
CA GLY A 205 -19.97 24.98 -11.10
C GLY A 205 -18.64 24.35 -11.45
N LYS A 206 -17.93 24.98 -12.36
CA LYS A 206 -16.59 24.56 -12.80
C LYS A 206 -15.53 25.36 -12.05
N PHE A 207 -14.64 24.65 -11.36
CA PHE A 207 -13.60 25.27 -10.54
C PHE A 207 -12.21 24.75 -10.92
N SER A 208 -11.27 25.68 -11.03
CA SER A 208 -9.85 25.39 -11.26
C SER A 208 -9.07 25.65 -9.97
N MET A 209 -8.38 24.65 -9.48
CA MET A 209 -7.66 24.68 -8.19
C MET A 209 -6.19 24.35 -8.41
N PRO A 210 -5.25 25.06 -7.74
CA PRO A 210 -3.83 24.77 -7.85
C PRO A 210 -3.48 23.44 -7.18
N VAL A 211 -2.53 22.71 -7.75
CA VAL A 211 -1.97 21.50 -7.17
C VAL A 211 -0.85 21.87 -6.20
N ALA A 212 -1.11 21.78 -4.91
CA ALA A 212 -0.13 22.08 -3.86
C ALA A 212 0.93 20.97 -3.71
N GLY A 213 0.57 19.72 -4.00
CA GLY A 213 1.51 18.61 -3.93
C GLY A 213 0.97 17.31 -4.51
N ILE A 214 1.90 16.38 -4.76
CA ILE A 214 1.62 15.03 -5.25
C ILE A 214 1.98 14.06 -4.14
N TYR A 215 1.02 13.23 -3.67
CA TYR A 215 1.23 12.28 -2.60
C TYR A 215 1.22 10.84 -3.09
N TYR A 216 1.90 9.95 -2.37
CA TYR A 216 1.89 8.52 -2.66
C TYR A 216 0.60 7.89 -2.16
N ASP A 217 -0.14 7.25 -3.08
CA ASP A 217 -1.39 6.55 -2.80
C ASP A 217 -1.47 5.24 -3.58
N TYR A 218 -1.59 4.15 -2.84
CA TYR A 218 -1.73 2.80 -3.39
C TYR A 218 -3.14 2.24 -3.24
N SER A 219 -4.10 3.06 -2.81
CA SER A 219 -5.50 2.64 -2.59
C SER A 219 -6.29 2.48 -3.88
N THR A 220 -5.91 3.20 -4.93
CA THR A 220 -6.57 3.16 -6.23
C THR A 220 -5.60 3.40 -7.39
N ASP A 221 -5.80 2.65 -8.47
CA ASP A 221 -5.09 2.83 -9.74
C ASP A 221 -5.69 3.93 -10.61
N THR A 222 -6.95 4.33 -10.36
CA THR A 222 -7.65 5.37 -11.13
C THR A 222 -7.18 6.77 -10.79
N GLY A 223 -6.61 6.95 -9.60
CA GLY A 223 -6.12 8.21 -9.08
C GLY A 223 -7.14 8.99 -8.27
N ALA A 224 -6.63 9.84 -7.39
CA ALA A 224 -7.42 10.61 -6.45
C ALA A 224 -6.97 12.08 -6.38
N ILE A 225 -7.93 12.94 -6.11
CA ILE A 225 -7.78 14.38 -5.86
C ILE A 225 -8.24 14.60 -4.42
N MET A 226 -7.35 14.98 -3.53
CA MET A 226 -7.65 15.24 -2.13
C MET A 226 -7.74 16.75 -1.89
N MET A 227 -8.73 17.18 -1.11
CA MET A 227 -8.94 18.56 -0.76
C MET A 227 -9.42 18.72 0.69
N ASP A 228 -9.34 19.94 1.20
CA ASP A 228 -9.89 20.27 2.50
C ASP A 228 -11.41 20.08 2.53
N TYR A 229 -11.93 19.53 3.62
CA TYR A 229 -13.36 19.26 3.77
C TYR A 229 -14.21 20.54 3.68
N ARG A 230 -13.68 21.70 4.11
CA ARG A 230 -14.33 23.01 3.97
C ARG A 230 -14.45 23.42 2.51
N LEU A 231 -13.38 23.24 1.72
CA LEU A 231 -13.41 23.49 0.27
C LEU A 231 -14.40 22.56 -0.42
N TYR A 232 -14.37 21.27 -0.12
CA TYR A 232 -15.32 20.30 -0.63
C TYR A 232 -16.77 20.70 -0.32
N SER A 233 -17.07 21.09 0.92
CA SER A 233 -18.44 21.47 1.33
C SER A 233 -18.97 22.68 0.58
N ARG A 234 -18.11 23.64 0.21
CA ARG A 234 -18.45 24.77 -0.64
C ARG A 234 -18.77 24.35 -2.07
N LEU A 235 -17.96 23.44 -2.64
CA LEU A 235 -18.05 23.05 -4.04
C LEU A 235 -19.16 22.02 -4.31
N TRP A 236 -19.46 21.16 -3.36
CA TRP A 236 -20.51 20.12 -3.49
C TRP A 236 -21.82 20.47 -2.81
N ALA A 237 -21.89 21.57 -2.03
CA ALA A 237 -23.08 21.98 -1.28
C ALA A 237 -23.70 20.83 -0.45
N SER A 238 -22.89 19.87 -0.02
CA SER A 238 -23.35 18.65 0.66
C SER A 238 -22.31 18.17 1.69
N PRO A 239 -22.43 18.60 2.95
CA PRO A 239 -21.50 18.20 4.04
C PRO A 239 -21.78 16.77 4.55
N ARG A 240 -21.78 15.77 3.63
CA ARG A 240 -22.00 14.37 4.00
C ARG A 240 -20.68 13.71 4.36
N THR A 241 -20.60 13.11 5.53
CA THR A 241 -19.44 12.37 6.03
C THR A 241 -19.66 10.87 5.91
N GLU A 242 -18.72 10.14 5.31
CA GLU A 242 -18.79 8.68 5.19
C GLU A 242 -18.23 7.96 6.39
N SER A 243 -17.13 8.48 6.89
CA SER A 243 -16.43 7.95 8.05
C SER A 243 -15.63 9.06 8.72
N MET A 244 -15.15 8.81 9.91
CA MET A 244 -14.25 9.72 10.60
C MET A 244 -13.15 8.95 11.31
N ALA A 245 -11.97 9.55 11.42
CA ALA A 245 -10.89 9.08 12.26
C ALA A 245 -10.80 9.97 13.50
N LEU A 246 -10.66 9.36 14.67
CA LEU A 246 -10.48 10.06 15.93
C LEU A 246 -9.01 9.97 16.34
N TYR A 247 -8.46 11.11 16.72
CA TYR A 247 -7.15 11.22 17.35
C TYR A 247 -7.34 11.47 18.83
N LEU A 248 -6.74 10.67 19.69
CA LEU A 248 -6.94 10.74 21.11
C LEU A 248 -5.88 11.63 21.80
N LYS A 249 -6.24 12.16 22.94
CA LYS A 249 -5.29 12.85 23.81
C LYS A 249 -4.37 11.82 24.48
N PRO A 250 -3.10 12.14 24.74
CA PRO A 250 -2.20 11.26 25.47
C PRO A 250 -2.78 10.76 26.79
N GLY A 251 -2.66 9.47 27.05
CA GLY A 251 -3.15 8.83 28.30
C GLY A 251 -4.62 8.38 28.26
N PHE A 252 -5.34 8.56 27.15
CA PHE A 252 -6.67 8.00 26.99
C PHE A 252 -6.59 6.65 26.26
N ASP A 253 -7.36 5.68 26.78
CA ASP A 253 -7.48 4.34 26.24
C ASP A 253 -8.54 4.29 25.14
N ASN A 254 -8.25 3.53 24.05
CA ASN A 254 -9.14 3.37 22.91
C ASN A 254 -10.52 2.82 23.30
N ASP A 255 -10.54 1.81 24.19
CA ASP A 255 -11.79 1.16 24.59
C ASP A 255 -12.67 2.08 25.42
N VAL A 256 -12.06 2.90 26.28
CA VAL A 256 -12.78 3.89 27.08
C VAL A 256 -13.45 4.93 26.19
N VAL A 257 -12.71 5.47 25.22
CA VAL A 257 -13.26 6.49 24.29
C VAL A 257 -14.30 5.87 23.35
N ARG A 258 -14.05 4.65 22.87
CA ARG A 258 -15.03 3.89 22.06
C ARG A 258 -16.36 3.71 22.78
N ASN A 259 -16.33 3.26 24.04
CA ASN A 259 -17.54 3.02 24.82
C ASN A 259 -18.30 4.33 25.09
N ARG A 260 -17.59 5.40 25.45
CA ARG A 260 -18.19 6.73 25.60
C ARG A 260 -18.85 7.25 24.33
N LEU A 261 -18.22 7.01 23.17
CA LEU A 261 -18.83 7.40 21.89
C LEU A 261 -20.10 6.60 21.62
N ILE A 262 -20.07 5.28 21.85
CA ILE A 262 -21.26 4.41 21.72
C ILE A 262 -22.38 4.90 22.63
N GLU A 263 -22.10 5.22 23.89
CA GLU A 263 -23.09 5.76 24.85
C GLU A 263 -23.66 7.10 24.39
N ALA A 264 -22.79 8.02 23.93
CA ALA A 264 -23.22 9.35 23.47
C ALA A 264 -24.11 9.28 22.20
N VAL A 265 -23.98 8.22 21.42
CA VAL A 265 -24.70 8.02 20.15
C VAL A 265 -25.86 7.03 20.28
N SER A 266 -26.02 6.39 21.46
CA SER A 266 -27.01 5.33 21.72
C SER A 266 -28.37 5.61 21.07
N ASN A 267 -28.86 4.62 20.30
CA ASN A 267 -30.14 4.57 19.60
C ASN A 267 -30.32 5.42 18.32
N ARG A 268 -29.29 6.11 17.81
CA ARG A 268 -29.43 6.91 16.58
C ARG A 268 -28.89 6.21 15.33
N VAL A 269 -27.69 5.63 15.42
CA VAL A 269 -27.03 4.93 14.30
C VAL A 269 -26.15 3.81 14.87
N LEU A 270 -26.18 2.66 14.24
CA LEU A 270 -25.22 1.60 14.56
C LEU A 270 -23.87 1.96 13.95
N LEU A 271 -22.88 2.09 14.81
CA LEU A 271 -21.50 2.40 14.41
C LEU A 271 -20.60 1.19 14.47
N ASN A 272 -19.74 1.06 13.47
CA ASN A 272 -18.57 0.21 13.53
C ASN A 272 -17.37 1.09 13.90
N ILE A 273 -16.78 0.83 15.06
CA ILE A 273 -15.65 1.57 15.60
C ILE A 273 -14.48 0.61 15.70
N THR A 274 -13.50 0.80 14.85
CA THR A 274 -12.33 -0.09 14.71
C THR A 274 -11.08 0.64 15.20
N PRO A 275 -10.34 0.08 16.18
CA PRO A 275 -9.04 0.60 16.58
C PRO A 275 -8.02 0.51 15.42
N ASN A 276 -7.06 1.43 15.43
CA ASN A 276 -5.99 1.47 14.43
C ASN A 276 -5.26 0.11 14.30
N GLN A 277 -4.89 -0.47 15.45
CA GLN A 277 -4.17 -1.74 15.46
C GLN A 277 -4.97 -2.85 14.77
N GLU A 278 -6.26 -2.99 15.08
CA GLU A 278 -7.13 -4.00 14.45
C GLU A 278 -7.26 -3.77 12.93
N LEU A 279 -7.33 -2.50 12.50
CA LEU A 279 -7.40 -2.18 11.08
C LEU A 279 -6.11 -2.58 10.34
N ARG A 280 -4.95 -2.28 10.95
CA ARG A 280 -3.64 -2.67 10.40
C ARG A 280 -3.48 -4.19 10.32
N GLU A 281 -3.81 -4.89 11.39
CA GLU A 281 -3.76 -6.37 11.44
C GLU A 281 -4.65 -6.98 10.36
N ARG A 282 -5.85 -6.47 10.18
CA ARG A 282 -6.79 -6.96 9.15
C ARG A 282 -6.28 -6.74 7.72
N VAL A 283 -5.64 -5.61 7.44
CA VAL A 283 -5.05 -5.35 6.11
C VAL A 283 -3.88 -6.29 5.85
N LEU A 284 -3.00 -6.50 6.85
CA LEU A 284 -1.87 -7.43 6.74
C LEU A 284 -2.34 -8.89 6.64
N GLU A 285 -3.42 -9.28 7.32
CA GLU A 285 -4.02 -10.60 7.21
C GLU A 285 -4.54 -10.88 5.78
N VAL A 286 -5.25 -9.92 5.18
CA VAL A 286 -5.70 -10.00 3.79
C VAL A 286 -4.50 -10.13 2.84
N PHE A 287 -3.44 -9.39 3.10
CA PHE A 287 -2.18 -9.51 2.36
C PHE A 287 -1.61 -10.93 2.47
N ASP A 288 -1.38 -11.41 3.68
CA ASP A 288 -0.81 -12.74 3.93
C ASP A 288 -1.67 -13.85 3.33
N GLN A 289 -3.00 -13.72 3.38
CA GLN A 289 -3.92 -14.66 2.75
C GLN A 289 -3.76 -14.70 1.22
N THR A 290 -3.56 -13.55 0.59
CA THR A 290 -3.34 -13.45 -0.86
C THR A 290 -2.07 -14.17 -1.29
N PHE A 291 -0.99 -14.08 -0.51
CA PHE A 291 0.28 -14.72 -0.81
C PHE A 291 0.42 -16.16 -0.28
N ARG A 292 -0.54 -16.67 0.49
CA ARG A 292 -0.52 -18.05 1.01
C ARG A 292 -0.38 -19.10 -0.08
N ILE A 293 -1.05 -18.89 -1.22
CA ILE A 293 -0.95 -19.78 -2.38
C ILE A 293 0.46 -19.78 -2.95
N THR A 294 1.11 -18.62 -3.01
CA THR A 294 2.49 -18.47 -3.49
C THR A 294 3.46 -19.25 -2.60
N TYR A 295 3.33 -19.15 -1.28
CA TYR A 295 4.15 -19.93 -0.34
C TYR A 295 3.91 -21.44 -0.46
N ALA A 296 2.67 -21.87 -0.68
CA ALA A 296 2.36 -23.28 -0.91
C ALA A 296 3.03 -23.81 -2.21
N LEU A 297 2.98 -23.02 -3.29
CA LEU A 297 3.66 -23.36 -4.54
C LEU A 297 5.19 -23.41 -4.38
N GLN A 298 5.76 -22.50 -3.60
CA GLN A 298 7.19 -22.51 -3.25
C GLN A 298 7.58 -23.80 -2.51
N ALA A 299 6.79 -24.18 -1.50
CA ALA A 299 7.03 -25.41 -0.75
C ALA A 299 7.00 -26.65 -1.66
N ILE A 300 6.04 -26.72 -2.60
CA ILE A 300 5.96 -27.82 -3.58
C ILE A 300 7.20 -27.79 -4.49
N ALA A 301 7.60 -26.61 -4.98
CA ALA A 301 8.78 -26.48 -5.85
C ALA A 301 10.08 -26.96 -5.16
N ILE A 302 10.24 -26.68 -3.86
CA ILE A 302 11.37 -27.15 -3.06
C ILE A 302 11.36 -28.68 -2.94
N VAL A 303 10.19 -29.30 -2.75
CA VAL A 303 10.08 -30.76 -2.61
C VAL A 303 10.33 -31.46 -3.94
N VAL A 304 9.99 -30.85 -5.07
CA VAL A 304 10.15 -31.43 -6.42
C VAL A 304 11.57 -31.24 -6.96
N ALA A 305 12.28 -30.18 -6.55
CA ALA A 305 13.67 -29.90 -6.95
C ALA A 305 14.69 -30.76 -6.20
#